data_09c64625a85f968088488b6d19ee4723
#
_entry.id   09c64625a85f968088488b6d19ee4723
#
_cell.length_a   1.000
_cell.length_b   1.000
_cell.length_c   1.000
_cell.angle_alpha   90.00
_cell.angle_beta   90.00
_cell.angle_gamma   90.00
#
_symmetry.space_group_name_H-M   'P 1'
#
loop_
_entity.id
_entity.type
_entity.pdbx_description
1 polymer ?
#
loop_
_entity_poly.entity_id
_entity_poly.type
_entity_poly.pdbx_seq_one_letter_code
_entity_poly.pdbx_strand_id
1 'polypeptide(L)'
;MTALVYPPPESARPRATLILAHGAGAPQSSAFMVDFAQALARRGCHAVTFNFPYMEQGRRLPDRAATLEACFRDVVAAVRARPDLAAGPLVIGGKSMGGRMATHVAAQGLVDLAGVVALGYPLHPPGRPERLRAQHLAQIRQPTLIVQGSRDAFGTPEELRPALAPLGALATLHVVEGGDHSFKVPKRGPITQEAVFGGVQDEIAGWIGRLA
;
A
#
# COMPACT_ATOMS: atom_id res chain seq x y z
N MET A 1 2.12 18.33 -8.74
CA MET A 1 1.75 17.15 -7.92
C MET A 1 1.73 17.58 -6.45
N THR A 2 0.62 17.36 -5.76
CA THR A 2 0.43 17.74 -4.37
C THR A 2 0.53 16.50 -3.48
N ALA A 3 1.51 16.46 -2.59
CA ALA A 3 1.61 15.44 -1.56
C ALA A 3 1.05 15.99 -0.23
N LEU A 4 0.29 15.17 0.48
CA LEU A 4 -0.22 15.46 1.82
C LEU A 4 0.61 14.67 2.84
N VAL A 5 1.04 15.32 3.91
CA VAL A 5 1.81 14.72 4.99
C VAL A 5 0.93 14.67 6.24
N TYR A 6 0.82 13.49 6.83
CA TYR A 6 0.15 13.23 8.10
C TYR A 6 1.24 12.89 9.12
N PRO A 7 1.62 13.84 9.99
CA PRO A 7 2.66 13.60 10.98
C PRO A 7 2.15 12.74 12.14
N PRO A 8 3.02 11.96 12.79
CA PRO A 8 2.69 11.35 14.06
C PRO A 8 2.47 12.40 15.16
N PRO A 9 1.88 12.02 16.29
CA PRO A 9 1.78 12.92 17.45
C PRO A 9 3.16 13.47 17.85
N GLU A 10 3.23 14.74 18.26
CA GLU A 10 4.50 15.40 18.65
C GLU A 10 5.27 14.67 19.74
N SER A 11 4.55 13.98 20.63
CA SER A 11 5.15 13.15 21.69
C SER A 11 5.78 11.85 21.22
N ALA A 12 5.57 11.44 19.94
CA ALA A 12 6.05 10.20 19.41
C ALA A 12 7.27 10.41 18.49
N ARG A 13 8.35 9.67 18.74
CA ARG A 13 9.43 9.59 17.76
C ARG A 13 8.94 8.82 16.53
N PRO A 14 9.02 9.38 15.31
CA PRO A 14 8.60 8.68 14.10
C PRO A 14 9.36 7.37 13.90
N ARG A 15 8.63 6.28 13.65
CA ARG A 15 9.23 4.95 13.41
C ARG A 15 9.71 4.79 11.98
N ALA A 16 8.98 5.36 11.03
CA ALA A 16 9.24 5.28 9.59
C ALA A 16 8.44 6.34 8.84
N THR A 17 8.79 6.56 7.58
CA THR A 17 7.93 7.26 6.62
C THR A 17 7.29 6.25 5.67
N LEU A 18 5.97 6.28 5.56
CA LEU A 18 5.18 5.45 4.66
C LEU A 18 4.52 6.30 3.59
N ILE A 19 4.90 6.08 2.33
CA ILE A 19 4.25 6.71 1.18
C ILE A 19 3.13 5.79 0.70
N LEU A 20 1.89 6.29 0.69
CA LEU A 20 0.69 5.54 0.29
C LEU A 20 0.09 6.13 -0.98
N ALA A 21 0.10 5.35 -2.06
CA ALA A 21 -0.56 5.69 -3.32
C ALA A 21 -2.02 5.20 -3.34
N HIS A 22 -2.90 6.00 -3.94
CA HIS A 22 -4.32 5.68 -4.05
C HIS A 22 -4.62 4.59 -5.10
N GLY A 23 -5.79 3.98 -5.02
CA GLY A 23 -6.32 3.05 -6.00
C GLY A 23 -6.86 3.73 -7.27
N ALA A 24 -7.14 2.95 -8.31
CA ALA A 24 -7.78 3.47 -9.51
C ALA A 24 -9.16 4.07 -9.20
N GLY A 25 -9.43 5.25 -9.74
CA GLY A 25 -10.73 5.92 -9.63
C GLY A 25 -11.03 6.60 -8.29
N ALA A 26 -10.09 6.62 -7.33
CA ALA A 26 -10.27 7.27 -6.04
C ALA A 26 -9.04 8.13 -5.71
N PRO A 27 -9.19 9.42 -5.39
CA PRO A 27 -8.07 10.32 -5.08
C PRO A 27 -7.46 10.04 -3.69
N GLN A 28 -6.31 10.68 -3.42
CA GLN A 28 -5.71 10.66 -2.07
C GLN A 28 -6.63 11.19 -0.98
N SER A 29 -7.61 12.03 -1.32
CA SER A 29 -8.63 12.57 -0.42
C SER A 29 -9.83 11.64 -0.21
N SER A 30 -9.84 10.44 -0.80
CA SER A 30 -10.91 9.45 -0.54
C SER A 30 -10.92 9.02 0.93
N ALA A 31 -12.11 8.70 1.45
CA ALA A 31 -12.27 8.33 2.86
C ALA A 31 -11.31 7.21 3.29
N PHE A 32 -11.13 6.18 2.47
CA PHE A 32 -10.17 5.10 2.75
C PHE A 32 -8.74 5.62 2.91
N MET A 33 -8.26 6.45 1.98
CA MET A 33 -6.88 6.94 2.02
C MET A 33 -6.63 7.87 3.21
N VAL A 34 -7.58 8.76 3.50
CA VAL A 34 -7.49 9.69 4.63
C VAL A 34 -7.53 8.93 5.96
N ASP A 35 -8.47 7.98 6.12
CA ASP A 35 -8.58 7.18 7.33
C ASP A 35 -7.31 6.38 7.61
N PHE A 36 -6.79 5.67 6.60
CA PHE A 36 -5.56 4.89 6.76
C PHE A 36 -4.33 5.77 7.03
N ALA A 37 -4.17 6.89 6.31
CA ALA A 37 -3.05 7.80 6.53
C ALA A 37 -3.06 8.40 7.95
N GLN A 38 -4.21 8.89 8.41
CA GLN A 38 -4.37 9.43 9.76
C GLN A 38 -4.16 8.35 10.84
N ALA A 39 -4.70 7.16 10.63
CA ALA A 39 -4.58 6.08 11.59
C ALA A 39 -3.14 5.58 11.74
N LEU A 40 -2.39 5.50 10.64
CA LEU A 40 -0.97 5.13 10.66
C LEU A 40 -0.11 6.25 11.24
N ALA A 41 -0.49 7.52 11.02
CA ALA A 41 0.15 8.64 11.67
C ALA A 41 -0.01 8.55 13.21
N ARG A 42 -1.22 8.31 13.70
CA ARG A 42 -1.46 8.10 15.15
C ARG A 42 -0.66 6.91 15.73
N ARG A 43 -0.24 5.94 14.89
CA ARG A 43 0.58 4.79 15.26
C ARG A 43 2.09 5.02 15.12
N GLY A 44 2.50 6.26 14.90
CA GLY A 44 3.90 6.68 14.92
C GLY A 44 4.62 6.64 13.57
N CYS A 45 3.90 6.62 12.44
CA CYS A 45 4.50 6.78 11.12
C CYS A 45 4.28 8.19 10.57
N HIS A 46 5.25 8.76 9.84
CA HIS A 46 4.88 9.78 8.87
C HIS A 46 4.13 9.09 7.71
N ALA A 47 2.85 9.41 7.51
CA ALA A 47 2.13 8.94 6.34
C ALA A 47 2.10 10.04 5.28
N VAL A 48 2.52 9.71 4.06
CA VAL A 48 2.53 10.62 2.91
C VAL A 48 1.60 10.07 1.84
N THR A 49 0.64 10.86 1.39
CA THR A 49 -0.23 10.49 0.27
C THR A 49 -0.04 11.46 -0.89
N PHE A 50 -0.37 11.03 -2.09
CA PHE A 50 -0.28 11.85 -3.30
C PHE A 50 -1.30 11.40 -4.35
N ASN A 51 -1.62 12.27 -5.30
CA ASN A 51 -2.38 11.90 -6.48
C ASN A 51 -1.45 11.58 -7.65
N PHE A 52 -1.76 10.50 -8.37
CA PHE A 52 -1.15 10.26 -9.68
C PHE A 52 -1.55 11.33 -10.71
N PRO A 53 -0.76 11.57 -11.77
CA PRO A 53 -0.98 12.67 -12.72
C PRO A 53 -2.37 12.72 -13.32
N TYR A 54 -2.96 11.58 -13.69
CA TYR A 54 -4.32 11.54 -14.23
C TYR A 54 -5.36 12.08 -13.25
N MET A 55 -5.17 11.81 -11.95
CA MET A 55 -6.10 12.27 -10.91
C MET A 55 -5.95 13.77 -10.63
N GLU A 56 -4.72 14.31 -10.64
CA GLU A 56 -4.46 15.75 -10.57
C GLU A 56 -5.11 16.51 -11.73
N GLN A 57 -5.20 15.88 -12.90
CA GLN A 57 -5.82 16.43 -14.10
C GLN A 57 -7.34 16.19 -14.17
N GLY A 58 -7.95 15.67 -13.11
CA GLY A 58 -9.39 15.38 -13.07
C GLY A 58 -9.83 14.22 -14.00
N ARG A 59 -8.90 13.43 -14.52
CA ARG A 59 -9.21 12.27 -15.36
C ARG A 59 -9.58 11.06 -14.51
N ARG A 60 -10.48 10.21 -15.04
CA ARG A 60 -10.93 8.98 -14.37
C ARG A 60 -10.08 7.76 -14.73
N LEU A 61 -9.59 7.70 -15.96
CA LEU A 61 -8.78 6.57 -16.43
C LEU A 61 -7.32 6.74 -16.03
N PRO A 62 -6.72 5.75 -15.38
CA PRO A 62 -5.32 5.77 -15.03
C PRO A 62 -4.40 5.92 -16.24
N ASP A 63 -3.28 6.57 -16.02
CA ASP A 63 -2.17 6.60 -16.97
C ASP A 63 -1.55 5.20 -17.14
N ARG A 64 -0.69 5.05 -18.15
CA ARG A 64 0.10 3.82 -18.33
C ARG A 64 1.03 3.59 -17.13
N ALA A 65 1.35 2.33 -16.86
CA ALA A 65 2.18 1.94 -15.71
C ALA A 65 3.48 2.75 -15.61
N ALA A 66 4.20 2.93 -16.71
CA ALA A 66 5.45 3.69 -16.72
C ALA A 66 5.30 5.14 -16.20
N THR A 67 4.19 5.82 -16.52
CA THR A 67 3.89 7.17 -16.02
C THR A 67 3.59 7.15 -14.51
N LEU A 68 2.83 6.15 -14.05
CA LEU A 68 2.50 5.99 -12.63
C LEU A 68 3.75 5.67 -11.80
N GLU A 69 4.59 4.78 -12.31
CA GLU A 69 5.86 4.40 -11.69
C GLU A 69 6.83 5.58 -11.61
N ALA A 70 6.97 6.37 -12.69
CA ALA A 70 7.78 7.57 -12.70
C ALA A 70 7.30 8.56 -11.64
N CYS A 71 6.00 8.86 -11.61
CA CYS A 71 5.40 9.72 -10.60
C CYS A 71 5.68 9.21 -9.17
N PHE A 72 5.57 7.91 -8.95
CA PHE A 72 5.86 7.33 -7.63
C PHE A 72 7.32 7.54 -7.23
N ARG A 73 8.28 7.32 -8.14
CA ARG A 73 9.71 7.59 -7.89
C ARG A 73 9.98 9.07 -7.59
N ASP A 74 9.31 9.98 -8.29
CA ASP A 74 9.42 11.42 -8.03
C ASP A 74 8.96 11.79 -6.63
N VAL A 75 7.86 11.15 -6.14
CA VAL A 75 7.40 11.31 -4.75
C VAL A 75 8.43 10.77 -3.77
N VAL A 76 8.99 9.59 -4.03
CA VAL A 76 10.06 9.02 -3.19
C VAL A 76 11.26 9.98 -3.11
N ALA A 77 11.69 10.52 -4.25
CA ALA A 77 12.79 11.49 -4.29
C ALA A 77 12.48 12.77 -3.50
N ALA A 78 11.27 13.30 -3.65
CA ALA A 78 10.81 14.47 -2.91
C ALA A 78 10.75 14.24 -1.39
N VAL A 79 10.28 13.06 -0.96
CA VAL A 79 10.26 12.68 0.46
C VAL A 79 11.67 12.54 1.01
N ARG A 80 12.59 11.92 0.27
CA ARG A 80 13.99 11.79 0.68
C ARG A 80 14.74 13.13 0.78
N ALA A 81 14.34 14.12 -0.01
CA ALA A 81 14.91 15.47 0.05
C ALA A 81 14.44 16.26 1.29
N ARG A 82 13.48 15.74 2.07
CA ARG A 82 12.97 16.37 3.30
C ARG A 82 13.60 15.71 4.53
N PRO A 83 14.46 16.41 5.29
CA PRO A 83 15.15 15.83 6.46
C PRO A 83 14.21 15.28 7.52
N ASP A 84 13.05 15.92 7.73
CA ASP A 84 12.04 15.50 8.70
C ASP A 84 11.34 14.16 8.32
N LEU A 85 11.27 13.85 7.02
CA LEU A 85 10.68 12.61 6.52
C LEU A 85 11.72 11.53 6.22
N ALA A 86 12.96 11.91 5.96
CA ALA A 86 14.04 11.01 5.57
C ALA A 86 14.82 10.41 6.75
N ALA A 87 14.51 10.82 7.99
CA ALA A 87 15.29 10.44 9.18
C ALA A 87 15.17 8.96 9.59
N GLY A 88 14.26 8.21 9.01
CA GLY A 88 13.99 6.80 9.34
C GLY A 88 13.80 5.91 8.13
N PRO A 89 13.43 4.64 8.35
CA PRO A 89 13.09 3.71 7.29
C PRO A 89 12.02 4.26 6.36
N LEU A 90 12.22 4.10 5.05
CA LEU A 90 11.23 4.49 4.03
C LEU A 90 10.51 3.27 3.51
N VAL A 91 9.20 3.26 3.69
CA VAL A 91 8.28 2.23 3.18
C VAL A 91 7.40 2.85 2.10
N ILE A 92 7.17 2.12 1.03
CA ILE A 92 6.22 2.52 0.00
C ILE A 92 5.05 1.55 -0.06
N GLY A 93 3.89 2.04 -0.47
CA GLY A 93 2.73 1.17 -0.56
C GLY A 93 1.54 1.84 -1.20
N GLY A 94 0.38 1.22 -1.06
CA GLY A 94 -0.86 1.81 -1.52
C GLY A 94 -2.01 0.84 -1.64
N LYS A 95 -3.16 1.41 -1.98
CA LYS A 95 -4.40 0.68 -2.21
C LYS A 95 -4.47 0.18 -3.64
N SER A 96 -4.76 -1.12 -3.83
CA SER A 96 -5.07 -1.69 -5.16
C SER A 96 -4.01 -1.32 -6.22
N MET A 97 -4.35 -0.54 -7.23
CA MET A 97 -3.42 -0.04 -8.25
C MET A 97 -2.19 0.63 -7.61
N GLY A 98 -2.37 1.44 -6.58
CA GLY A 98 -1.28 2.11 -5.89
C GLY A 98 -0.30 1.13 -5.25
N GLY A 99 -0.81 0.08 -4.58
CA GLY A 99 0.01 -1.00 -4.03
C GLY A 99 0.75 -1.77 -5.13
N ARG A 100 0.09 -2.06 -6.25
CA ARG A 100 0.75 -2.68 -7.40
C ARG A 100 1.85 -1.81 -7.98
N MET A 101 1.65 -0.49 -8.10
CA MET A 101 2.71 0.42 -8.56
C MET A 101 3.87 0.49 -7.57
N ALA A 102 3.61 0.45 -6.27
CA ALA A 102 4.67 0.34 -5.26
C ALA A 102 5.51 -0.93 -5.44
N THR A 103 4.88 -2.08 -5.68
CA THR A 103 5.61 -3.34 -5.97
C THR A 103 6.41 -3.27 -7.27
N HIS A 104 5.92 -2.60 -8.32
CA HIS A 104 6.69 -2.37 -9.55
C HIS A 104 7.93 -1.49 -9.29
N VAL A 105 7.79 -0.41 -8.54
CA VAL A 105 8.92 0.49 -8.19
C VAL A 105 9.96 -0.25 -7.36
N ALA A 106 9.54 -1.06 -6.39
CA ALA A 106 10.45 -1.88 -5.59
C ALA A 106 11.18 -2.93 -6.45
N ALA A 107 10.48 -3.59 -7.36
CA ALA A 107 11.06 -4.59 -8.26
C ALA A 107 12.13 -4.02 -9.21
N GLN A 108 12.08 -2.72 -9.52
CA GLN A 108 13.09 -2.05 -10.33
C GLN A 108 14.44 -1.88 -9.61
N GLY A 109 14.47 -1.93 -8.28
CA GLY A 109 15.69 -1.78 -7.48
C GLY A 109 16.37 -0.40 -7.59
N LEU A 110 15.67 0.61 -8.11
CA LEU A 110 16.22 1.94 -8.37
C LEU A 110 16.16 2.87 -7.13
N VAL A 111 15.44 2.45 -6.10
CA VAL A 111 15.27 3.21 -4.86
C VAL A 111 15.57 2.32 -3.67
N ASP A 112 16.27 2.89 -2.69
CA ASP A 112 16.53 2.20 -1.43
C ASP A 112 15.26 2.28 -0.56
N LEU A 113 14.69 1.14 -0.15
CA LEU A 113 13.45 1.01 0.57
C LEU A 113 13.61 0.01 1.71
N ALA A 114 13.03 0.32 2.86
CA ALA A 114 12.95 -0.60 3.98
C ALA A 114 11.87 -1.67 3.78
N GLY A 115 10.82 -1.38 3.02
CA GLY A 115 9.75 -2.33 2.79
C GLY A 115 8.66 -1.85 1.85
N VAL A 116 7.74 -2.74 1.52
CA VAL A 116 6.59 -2.50 0.63
C VAL A 116 5.29 -2.96 1.29
N VAL A 117 4.22 -2.16 1.18
CA VAL A 117 2.89 -2.50 1.69
C VAL A 117 1.84 -2.43 0.58
N ALA A 118 1.15 -3.52 0.28
CA ALA A 118 0.06 -3.54 -0.68
C ALA A 118 -1.27 -3.86 0.02
N LEU A 119 -2.25 -2.98 -0.15
CA LEU A 119 -3.58 -3.08 0.44
C LEU A 119 -4.60 -3.50 -0.62
N GLY A 120 -5.02 -4.77 -0.61
CA GLY A 120 -5.85 -5.36 -1.64
C GLY A 120 -5.09 -5.43 -2.97
N TYR A 121 -4.12 -6.34 -3.07
CA TYR A 121 -3.32 -6.49 -4.28
C TYR A 121 -4.17 -7.01 -5.45
N PRO A 122 -4.25 -6.29 -6.59
CA PRO A 122 -5.07 -6.70 -7.73
C PRO A 122 -4.32 -7.71 -8.59
N LEU A 123 -4.25 -8.97 -8.14
CA LEU A 123 -3.51 -10.05 -8.79
C LEU A 123 -3.95 -10.27 -10.25
N HIS A 124 -5.25 -10.14 -10.52
CA HIS A 124 -5.85 -10.25 -11.85
C HIS A 124 -7.10 -9.37 -11.96
N PRO A 125 -7.62 -9.07 -13.14
CA PRO A 125 -8.95 -8.48 -13.28
C PRO A 125 -10.04 -9.43 -12.77
N PRO A 126 -11.12 -8.93 -12.17
CA PRO A 126 -12.23 -9.78 -11.73
C PRO A 126 -12.75 -10.67 -12.86
N GLY A 127 -12.95 -11.97 -12.56
CA GLY A 127 -13.41 -12.95 -13.54
C GLY A 127 -12.39 -13.34 -14.61
N ARG A 128 -11.11 -12.96 -14.46
CA ARG A 128 -10.03 -13.30 -15.39
C ARG A 128 -8.76 -13.77 -14.67
N PRO A 129 -8.82 -14.89 -13.93
CA PRO A 129 -7.70 -15.37 -13.13
C PRO A 129 -6.46 -15.75 -13.96
N GLU A 130 -6.64 -16.03 -15.26
CA GLU A 130 -5.54 -16.31 -16.19
C GLU A 130 -4.67 -15.07 -16.50
N ARG A 131 -5.16 -13.85 -16.21
CA ARG A 131 -4.46 -12.59 -16.50
C ARG A 131 -3.68 -12.08 -15.30
N LEU A 132 -2.73 -12.87 -14.83
CA LEU A 132 -1.93 -12.56 -13.65
C LEU A 132 -1.05 -11.32 -13.84
N ARG A 133 -0.93 -10.53 -12.77
CA ARG A 133 -0.14 -9.28 -12.67
C ARG A 133 0.97 -9.43 -11.62
N ALA A 134 1.65 -10.56 -11.59
CA ALA A 134 2.57 -10.93 -10.51
C ALA A 134 4.02 -11.16 -10.97
N GLN A 135 4.32 -11.10 -12.28
CA GLN A 135 5.64 -11.47 -12.82
C GLN A 135 6.81 -10.69 -12.20
N HIS A 136 6.60 -9.41 -11.87
CA HIS A 136 7.62 -8.55 -11.27
C HIS A 136 7.86 -8.84 -9.77
N LEU A 137 6.94 -9.53 -9.08
CA LEU A 137 7.07 -9.78 -7.63
C LEU A 137 8.35 -10.54 -7.30
N ALA A 138 8.76 -11.49 -8.13
CA ALA A 138 10.00 -12.25 -7.96
C ALA A 138 11.28 -11.39 -7.96
N GLN A 139 11.20 -10.15 -8.42
CA GLN A 139 12.33 -9.21 -8.48
C GLN A 139 12.44 -8.33 -7.24
N ILE A 140 11.43 -8.31 -6.37
CA ILE A 140 11.45 -7.51 -5.13
C ILE A 140 12.49 -8.12 -4.17
N ARG A 141 13.28 -7.25 -3.55
CA ARG A 141 14.33 -7.60 -2.58
C ARG A 141 14.04 -7.08 -1.18
N GLN A 142 12.97 -6.34 -1.00
CA GLN A 142 12.56 -5.76 0.27
C GLN A 142 11.49 -6.63 0.94
N PRO A 143 11.43 -6.67 2.27
CA PRO A 143 10.28 -7.16 3.01
C PRO A 143 8.99 -6.58 2.42
N THR A 144 7.99 -7.42 2.19
CA THR A 144 6.76 -7.04 1.51
C THR A 144 5.56 -7.57 2.28
N LEU A 145 4.72 -6.66 2.78
CA LEU A 145 3.43 -6.98 3.40
C LEU A 145 2.32 -6.83 2.36
N ILE A 146 1.56 -7.89 2.16
CA ILE A 146 0.29 -7.84 1.43
C ILE A 146 -0.84 -8.06 2.41
N VAL A 147 -1.76 -7.10 2.49
CA VAL A 147 -3.03 -7.24 3.20
C VAL A 147 -4.11 -7.56 2.18
N GLN A 148 -4.79 -8.70 2.33
CA GLN A 148 -5.74 -9.20 1.33
C GLN A 148 -7.04 -9.66 1.96
N GLY A 149 -8.18 -9.25 1.40
CA GLY A 149 -9.47 -9.77 1.79
C GLY A 149 -9.67 -11.20 1.33
N SER A 150 -10.24 -12.08 2.20
CA SER A 150 -10.49 -13.48 1.83
C SER A 150 -11.53 -13.66 0.73
N ARG A 151 -12.31 -12.59 0.43
CA ARG A 151 -13.31 -12.56 -0.65
C ARG A 151 -12.97 -11.50 -1.72
N ASP A 152 -11.69 -11.21 -1.91
CA ASP A 152 -11.26 -10.23 -2.90
C ASP A 152 -11.39 -10.80 -4.32
N ALA A 153 -12.26 -10.21 -5.14
CA ALA A 153 -12.49 -10.63 -6.51
C ALA A 153 -11.31 -10.34 -7.47
N PHE A 154 -10.34 -9.56 -7.04
CA PHE A 154 -9.09 -9.30 -7.78
C PHE A 154 -7.97 -10.30 -7.46
N GLY A 155 -8.25 -11.28 -6.61
CA GLY A 155 -7.34 -12.34 -6.19
C GLY A 155 -7.54 -12.65 -4.71
N THR A 156 -7.85 -13.92 -4.42
CA THR A 156 -7.96 -14.42 -3.04
C THR A 156 -6.58 -14.66 -2.43
N PRO A 157 -6.47 -14.83 -1.10
CA PRO A 157 -5.21 -15.22 -0.46
C PRO A 157 -4.64 -16.52 -1.04
N GLU A 158 -5.48 -17.49 -1.39
CA GLU A 158 -5.08 -18.78 -1.97
C GLU A 158 -4.42 -18.59 -3.35
N GLU A 159 -4.97 -17.70 -4.18
CA GLU A 159 -4.42 -17.36 -5.49
C GLU A 159 -3.12 -16.54 -5.37
N LEU A 160 -2.98 -15.72 -4.32
CA LEU A 160 -1.78 -14.93 -4.07
C LEU A 160 -0.59 -15.75 -3.58
N ARG A 161 -0.79 -16.78 -2.76
CA ARG A 161 0.29 -17.57 -2.17
C ARG A 161 1.31 -18.09 -3.21
N PRO A 162 0.91 -18.68 -4.33
CA PRO A 162 1.85 -19.10 -5.37
C PRO A 162 2.63 -17.94 -5.99
N ALA A 163 1.97 -16.79 -6.17
CA ALA A 163 2.61 -15.59 -6.73
C ALA A 163 3.63 -14.95 -5.78
N LEU A 164 3.48 -15.16 -4.46
CA LEU A 164 4.38 -14.67 -3.43
C LEU A 164 5.51 -15.65 -3.10
N ALA A 165 5.40 -16.92 -3.48
CA ALA A 165 6.39 -17.94 -3.17
C ALA A 165 7.84 -17.55 -3.56
N PRO A 166 8.10 -16.84 -4.69
CA PRO A 166 9.45 -16.42 -5.05
C PRO A 166 10.09 -15.42 -4.07
N LEU A 167 9.30 -14.71 -3.27
CA LEU A 167 9.83 -13.78 -2.24
C LEU A 167 10.31 -14.55 -0.99
N GLY A 168 9.87 -15.77 -0.79
CA GLY A 168 10.23 -16.56 0.40
C GLY A 168 9.93 -15.84 1.71
N ALA A 169 10.93 -15.71 2.57
CA ALA A 169 10.80 -15.05 3.89
C ALA A 169 10.54 -13.53 3.82
N LEU A 170 10.70 -12.91 2.65
CA LEU A 170 10.40 -11.49 2.48
C LEU A 170 8.89 -11.21 2.39
N ALA A 171 8.08 -12.22 2.04
CA ALA A 171 6.64 -12.04 1.92
C ALA A 171 5.91 -12.29 3.24
N THR A 172 5.09 -11.33 3.62
CA THR A 172 4.08 -11.47 4.67
C THR A 172 2.70 -11.29 4.05
N LEU A 173 1.82 -12.25 4.22
CA LEU A 173 0.43 -12.18 3.77
C LEU A 173 -0.50 -12.12 4.99
N HIS A 174 -1.12 -10.96 5.21
CA HIS A 174 -2.16 -10.77 6.22
C HIS A 174 -3.54 -10.90 5.58
N VAL A 175 -4.32 -11.86 6.05
CA VAL A 175 -5.66 -12.14 5.52
C VAL A 175 -6.71 -11.43 6.35
N VAL A 176 -7.56 -10.65 5.69
CA VAL A 176 -8.75 -10.04 6.29
C VAL A 176 -9.94 -10.96 6.05
N GLU A 177 -10.29 -11.76 7.05
CA GLU A 177 -11.37 -12.73 6.94
C GLU A 177 -12.72 -12.07 6.65
N GLY A 178 -13.42 -12.60 5.66
CA GLY A 178 -14.70 -12.04 5.17
C GLY A 178 -14.56 -10.70 4.43
N GLY A 179 -13.35 -10.16 4.31
CA GLY A 179 -13.10 -8.89 3.63
C GLY A 179 -13.16 -8.98 2.12
N ASP A 180 -13.73 -7.97 1.47
CA ASP A 180 -13.66 -7.76 0.02
C ASP A 180 -12.36 -7.02 -0.36
N HIS A 181 -12.26 -6.58 -1.63
CA HIS A 181 -11.13 -5.78 -2.15
C HIS A 181 -10.82 -4.50 -1.35
N SER A 182 -11.77 -3.98 -0.60
CA SER A 182 -11.61 -2.79 0.27
C SER A 182 -11.71 -3.14 1.74
N PHE A 183 -11.55 -4.43 2.08
CA PHE A 183 -11.64 -4.96 3.44
C PHE A 183 -13.03 -4.77 4.07
N LYS A 184 -14.06 -4.59 3.24
CA LYS A 184 -15.44 -4.50 3.74
C LYS A 184 -15.94 -5.90 4.10
N VAL A 185 -16.47 -6.02 5.32
CA VAL A 185 -17.05 -7.24 5.84
C VAL A 185 -18.59 -7.16 5.87
N PRO A 186 -19.30 -8.31 5.91
CA PRO A 186 -20.75 -8.30 6.02
C PRO A 186 -21.23 -7.57 7.28
N LYS A 187 -22.24 -6.70 7.14
CA LYS A 187 -22.79 -5.89 8.25
C LYS A 187 -23.32 -6.73 9.44
N ARG A 188 -23.72 -7.97 9.21
CA ARG A 188 -24.23 -8.90 10.23
C ARG A 188 -23.16 -9.88 10.70
N GLY A 189 -21.88 -9.59 10.52
CA GLY A 189 -20.76 -10.40 10.99
C GLY A 189 -20.45 -10.19 12.48
N PRO A 190 -19.60 -11.04 13.06
CA PRO A 190 -19.18 -10.93 14.47
C PRO A 190 -18.23 -9.75 14.72
N ILE A 191 -17.64 -9.17 13.68
CA ILE A 191 -16.63 -8.10 13.77
C ILE A 191 -17.15 -6.87 13.03
N THR A 192 -17.02 -5.70 13.65
CA THR A 192 -17.42 -4.42 13.03
C THR A 192 -16.41 -3.98 11.97
N GLN A 193 -16.85 -3.18 11.00
CA GLN A 193 -15.97 -2.62 9.97
C GLN A 193 -14.83 -1.78 10.56
N GLU A 194 -15.11 -1.06 11.64
CA GLU A 194 -14.11 -0.25 12.34
C GLU A 194 -13.04 -1.15 12.99
N ALA A 195 -13.43 -2.24 13.64
CA ALA A 195 -12.50 -3.20 14.23
C ALA A 195 -11.61 -3.87 13.16
N VAL A 196 -12.18 -4.18 11.97
CA VAL A 196 -11.40 -4.71 10.84
C VAL A 196 -10.37 -3.70 10.38
N PHE A 197 -10.74 -2.45 10.17
CA PHE A 197 -9.80 -1.41 9.75
C PHE A 197 -8.74 -1.16 10.81
N GLY A 198 -9.14 -1.09 12.09
CA GLY A 198 -8.21 -0.95 13.21
C GLY A 198 -7.16 -2.07 13.22
N GLY A 199 -7.60 -3.33 13.11
CA GLY A 199 -6.71 -4.50 13.06
C GLY A 199 -5.73 -4.46 11.88
N VAL A 200 -6.18 -4.07 10.70
CA VAL A 200 -5.30 -3.89 9.52
C VAL A 200 -4.28 -2.79 9.76
N GLN A 201 -4.69 -1.66 10.33
CA GLN A 201 -3.81 -0.53 10.63
C GLN A 201 -2.78 -0.90 11.72
N ASP A 202 -3.17 -1.68 12.72
CA ASP A 202 -2.28 -2.21 13.77
C ASP A 202 -1.26 -3.18 13.17
N GLU A 203 -1.68 -4.09 12.28
CA GLU A 203 -0.76 -5.00 11.59
C GLU A 203 0.27 -4.26 10.76
N ILE A 204 -0.15 -3.26 9.97
CA ILE A 204 0.77 -2.45 9.15
C ILE A 204 1.80 -1.75 10.05
N ALA A 205 1.35 -1.08 11.12
CA ALA A 205 2.23 -0.35 12.02
C ALA A 205 3.18 -1.29 12.78
N GLY A 206 2.69 -2.43 13.22
CA GLY A 206 3.50 -3.48 13.87
C GLY A 206 4.54 -4.08 12.92
N TRP A 207 4.14 -4.34 11.67
CA TRP A 207 5.05 -4.84 10.64
C TRP A 207 6.15 -3.83 10.31
N ILE A 208 5.80 -2.55 10.12
CA ILE A 208 6.78 -1.46 9.91
C ILE A 208 7.73 -1.36 11.10
N GLY A 209 7.24 -1.50 12.33
CA GLY A 209 8.06 -1.47 13.54
C GLY A 209 9.10 -2.59 13.62
N ARG A 210 8.93 -3.69 12.88
CA ARG A 210 9.90 -4.78 12.77
C ARG A 210 10.98 -4.56 11.70
N LEU A 211 10.84 -3.52 10.87
CA LEU A 211 11.82 -3.15 9.82
C LEU A 211 12.89 -2.18 10.34
N ALA A 212 12.68 -1.59 11.52
CA ALA A 212 13.51 -0.55 12.12
C ALA A 212 14.68 -1.16 12.93
#